data_7d425b09079aba29615302b499eda6e0
#
_entry.id   7d425b09079aba29615302b499eda6e0
#
_cell.length_a   1.000
_cell.length_b   1.000
_cell.length_c   1.000
_cell.angle_alpha   90.00
_cell.angle_beta   90.00
_cell.angle_gamma   90.00
#
_symmetry.space_group_name_H-M   'P 1'
#
loop_
_entity.id
_entity.type
_entity.pdbx_description
1 polymer ?
#
loop_
_entity_poly.entity_id
_entity_poly.type
_entity_poly.pdbx_seq_one_letter_code
_entity_poly.pdbx_strand_id
1 'polypeptide(L)'
;MKNLKTLVAHPLFRIFQNPIFLFVMWMCITLVCCIFKLAQGRYNNFLIFRQSYWDALAQISLYLENLNAYLYGISFTVLIAPFAVLPIPLGMILWCLANTAFLYYAIRKLEPETWKFTLIIWVSANDLYEAMVYQQYNVGIAAMIILAFVCIEKKKDFWAALFIVVGTMTKIYGILGLAFILFSKRKLHLLWGILFWSIVFFCLPMIYTSPEYVLSQYRDWLEVLIYKNNLNTFCYYTNISLLGMVRKISQVTTYSDLWLIIPGILLFIAPYFRINQYESKSFRLLYLSSVLLFMILFSTGTEGCGYISAMVAVGIWFVNTPTRKKTPVLNITLLIFCIVLTSLSASGIFPKYVRVNYVSPYALKALPCVFIWLKIVWEQLTQNFVTALPASLTETGKRSRIDIVLPCYNPYEGWEQQLIEKHKELEAMLDGYDIRFIVVNDGSKRGFTEEAVFRLTNNLPSTIIVDNKTNQGKGAAVRDGIAYSDSELALYTDYDFPYKIESVCQVIKYLEAGYDVVVANRNHTYYSQLSTRRKLASHASRFLNFMLLGLTHTDTQGGLKGFNRKGKAFLASTRIKQFLFDTEFIYKASLDDTTFIKEVPVDLRSEVMLPDMKKGVFVNELKNLLMICWRG
;
A
#
# COMPACT_ATOMS: atom_id res chain seq x y z
N MET A 1 25.35 1.32 -13.56
CA MET A 1 24.07 1.98 -13.94
C MET A 1 24.22 3.20 -14.86
N LYS A 2 25.25 4.10 -14.70
CA LYS A 2 25.47 5.19 -15.67
C LYS A 2 25.66 4.66 -17.11
N ASN A 3 26.48 3.62 -17.30
CA ASN A 3 26.72 3.02 -18.61
C ASN A 3 25.49 2.28 -19.20
N LEU A 4 24.62 1.73 -18.38
CA LEU A 4 23.37 1.14 -18.85
C LEU A 4 22.38 2.22 -19.33
N LYS A 5 22.31 3.36 -18.62
CA LYS A 5 21.49 4.51 -19.04
C LYS A 5 21.95 5.12 -20.37
N THR A 6 23.26 5.15 -20.62
CA THR A 6 23.82 5.63 -21.91
C THR A 6 23.58 4.63 -23.04
N LEU A 7 23.71 3.32 -22.80
CA LEU A 7 23.37 2.30 -23.78
C LEU A 7 21.89 2.31 -24.17
N VAL A 8 21.03 2.46 -23.18
CA VAL A 8 19.57 2.56 -23.32
C VAL A 8 19.13 3.85 -24.04
N ALA A 9 19.94 4.91 -23.99
CA ALA A 9 19.67 6.18 -24.69
C ALA A 9 20.01 6.16 -26.20
N HIS A 10 20.64 5.10 -26.70
CA HIS A 10 21.01 5.01 -28.13
C HIS A 10 19.74 4.93 -29.01
N PRO A 11 19.65 5.66 -30.13
CA PRO A 11 18.43 5.73 -30.96
C PRO A 11 17.88 4.36 -31.41
N LEU A 12 18.74 3.39 -31.69
CA LEU A 12 18.37 2.03 -32.08
C LEU A 12 17.62 1.27 -30.95
N PHE A 13 17.89 1.59 -29.67
CA PHE A 13 17.23 0.96 -28.55
C PHE A 13 15.91 1.63 -28.16
N ARG A 14 15.59 2.82 -28.70
CA ARG A 14 14.33 3.53 -28.40
C ARG A 14 13.09 2.76 -28.86
N ILE A 15 13.18 2.04 -29.98
CA ILE A 15 12.06 1.24 -30.47
C ILE A 15 11.71 0.12 -29.47
N PHE A 16 12.72 -0.54 -28.88
CA PHE A 16 12.53 -1.62 -27.90
C PHE A 16 12.04 -1.13 -26.53
N GLN A 17 11.94 0.19 -26.33
CA GLN A 17 11.38 0.84 -25.14
C GLN A 17 10.02 1.48 -25.43
N ASN A 18 9.60 1.54 -26.71
CA ASN A 18 8.31 2.11 -27.07
C ASN A 18 7.18 1.24 -26.52
N PRO A 19 6.26 1.80 -25.69
CA PRO A 19 5.16 1.03 -25.12
C PRO A 19 4.27 0.37 -26.18
N ILE A 20 4.04 1.02 -27.32
CA ILE A 20 3.23 0.43 -28.39
C ILE A 20 3.95 -0.78 -29.00
N PHE A 21 5.25 -0.67 -29.26
CA PHE A 21 6.05 -1.78 -29.74
C PHE A 21 6.01 -2.98 -28.77
N LEU A 22 6.20 -2.73 -27.49
CA LEU A 22 6.16 -3.76 -26.44
C LEU A 22 4.77 -4.42 -26.33
N PHE A 23 3.71 -3.64 -26.48
CA PHE A 23 2.34 -4.16 -26.53
C PHE A 23 2.15 -5.09 -27.74
N VAL A 24 2.49 -4.59 -28.94
CA VAL A 24 2.37 -5.38 -30.18
C VAL A 24 3.23 -6.64 -30.09
N MET A 25 4.45 -6.57 -29.56
CA MET A 25 5.31 -7.73 -29.35
C MET A 25 4.63 -8.81 -28.47
N TRP A 26 4.07 -8.44 -27.33
CA TRP A 26 3.37 -9.37 -26.47
C TRP A 26 2.12 -9.97 -27.12
N MET A 27 1.36 -9.15 -27.87
CA MET A 27 0.20 -9.63 -28.62
C MET A 27 0.62 -10.59 -29.75
N CYS A 28 1.71 -10.31 -30.45
CA CYS A 28 2.27 -11.21 -31.47
C CYS A 28 2.73 -12.55 -30.86
N ILE A 29 3.46 -12.52 -29.73
CA ILE A 29 3.87 -13.73 -29.01
C ILE A 29 2.63 -14.58 -28.71
N THR A 30 1.58 -13.98 -28.14
CA THR A 30 0.34 -14.66 -27.78
C THR A 30 -0.36 -15.23 -29.02
N LEU A 31 -0.47 -14.46 -30.10
CA LEU A 31 -1.11 -14.88 -31.34
C LEU A 31 -0.38 -16.08 -31.96
N VAL A 32 0.95 -16.04 -32.03
CA VAL A 32 1.78 -17.14 -32.51
C VAL A 32 1.55 -18.41 -31.68
N CYS A 33 1.50 -18.29 -30.34
CA CYS A 33 1.17 -19.41 -29.45
C CYS A 33 -0.19 -20.03 -29.79
N CYS A 34 -1.22 -19.17 -29.96
CA CYS A 34 -2.57 -19.62 -30.26
C CYS A 34 -2.64 -20.36 -31.61
N ILE A 35 -2.06 -19.77 -32.67
CA ILE A 35 -2.03 -20.37 -34.00
C ILE A 35 -1.31 -21.73 -33.97
N PHE A 36 -0.16 -21.80 -33.31
CA PHE A 36 0.62 -23.02 -33.18
C PHE A 36 -0.17 -24.13 -32.44
N LYS A 37 -0.88 -23.79 -31.36
CA LYS A 37 -1.68 -24.74 -30.59
C LYS A 37 -2.95 -25.18 -31.33
N LEU A 38 -3.58 -24.28 -32.08
CA LEU A 38 -4.70 -24.63 -32.96
C LEU A 38 -4.27 -25.61 -34.04
N ALA A 39 -3.14 -25.36 -34.71
CA ALA A 39 -2.58 -26.25 -35.73
C ALA A 39 -2.25 -27.64 -35.17
N GLN A 40 -1.91 -27.76 -33.90
CA GLN A 40 -1.62 -29.04 -33.22
C GLN A 40 -2.87 -29.70 -32.64
N GLY A 41 -4.01 -29.06 -32.60
CA GLY A 41 -5.20 -29.55 -31.87
C GLY A 41 -5.03 -29.66 -30.36
N ARG A 42 -4.07 -28.88 -29.76
CA ARG A 42 -3.69 -28.99 -28.34
C ARG A 42 -4.09 -27.74 -27.54
N TYR A 43 -5.38 -27.58 -27.26
CA TYR A 43 -5.95 -26.44 -26.54
C TYR A 43 -6.97 -26.89 -25.46
N ASN A 44 -6.67 -28.00 -24.78
CA ASN A 44 -7.56 -28.60 -23.80
C ASN A 44 -7.96 -27.68 -22.66
N ASN A 45 -7.06 -26.82 -22.16
CA ASN A 45 -7.39 -25.89 -21.07
C ASN A 45 -8.48 -24.90 -21.49
N PHE A 46 -8.42 -24.37 -22.72
CA PHE A 46 -9.49 -23.52 -23.22
C PHE A 46 -10.81 -24.28 -23.37
N LEU A 47 -10.76 -25.54 -23.80
CA LEU A 47 -11.97 -26.39 -23.90
C LEU A 47 -12.59 -26.63 -22.52
N ILE A 48 -11.78 -26.90 -21.49
CA ILE A 48 -12.26 -27.04 -20.10
C ILE A 48 -12.92 -25.75 -19.63
N PHE A 49 -12.31 -24.58 -19.90
CA PHE A 49 -12.87 -23.29 -19.53
C PHE A 49 -14.17 -23.00 -20.29
N ARG A 50 -14.21 -23.26 -21.59
CA ARG A 50 -15.38 -23.11 -22.43
C ARG A 50 -16.53 -24.02 -21.96
N GLN A 51 -16.22 -25.29 -21.68
CA GLN A 51 -17.19 -26.27 -21.24
C GLN A 51 -17.83 -25.89 -19.91
N SER A 52 -17.08 -25.32 -18.97
CA SER A 52 -17.62 -24.89 -17.68
C SER A 52 -18.79 -23.90 -17.80
N TYR A 53 -18.78 -23.02 -18.82
CA TYR A 53 -19.92 -22.12 -19.08
C TYR A 53 -21.16 -22.90 -19.54
N TRP A 54 -21.00 -23.86 -20.45
CA TRP A 54 -22.11 -24.67 -20.96
C TRP A 54 -22.68 -25.62 -19.91
N ASP A 55 -21.79 -26.21 -19.08
CA ASP A 55 -22.21 -27.05 -17.96
C ASP A 55 -22.97 -26.24 -16.91
N ALA A 56 -22.51 -25.02 -16.60
CA ALA A 56 -23.21 -24.09 -15.70
C ALA A 56 -24.61 -23.74 -16.27
N LEU A 57 -24.71 -23.44 -17.56
CA LEU A 57 -25.98 -23.10 -18.20
C LEU A 57 -26.96 -24.30 -18.17
N ALA A 58 -26.45 -25.54 -18.32
CA ALA A 58 -27.22 -26.75 -18.20
C ALA A 58 -27.43 -27.22 -16.75
N GLN A 59 -26.87 -26.48 -15.76
CA GLN A 59 -26.86 -26.84 -14.34
C GLN A 59 -26.28 -28.25 -14.05
N ILE A 60 -25.31 -28.67 -14.86
CA ILE A 60 -24.51 -29.86 -14.64
C ILE A 60 -23.36 -29.53 -13.69
N SER A 61 -22.97 -30.44 -12.79
CA SER A 61 -21.86 -30.19 -11.88
C SER A 61 -20.56 -29.90 -12.64
N LEU A 62 -19.86 -28.80 -12.26
CA LEU A 62 -18.60 -28.41 -12.87
C LEU A 62 -17.44 -29.35 -12.49
N TYR A 63 -17.62 -30.19 -11.47
CA TYR A 63 -16.51 -30.93 -10.83
C TYR A 63 -16.63 -32.45 -10.89
N LEU A 64 -17.85 -33.01 -10.98
CA LEU A 64 -18.08 -34.46 -10.82
C LEU A 64 -17.48 -35.33 -11.94
N GLU A 65 -17.54 -34.87 -13.19
CA GLU A 65 -16.99 -35.63 -14.33
C GLU A 65 -15.51 -35.35 -14.59
N ASN A 66 -14.99 -34.22 -14.06
CA ASN A 66 -13.66 -33.70 -14.31
C ASN A 66 -12.91 -33.35 -13.02
N LEU A 67 -12.92 -34.23 -12.02
CA LEU A 67 -12.27 -34.07 -10.71
C LEU A 67 -10.83 -33.52 -10.76
N ASN A 68 -10.17 -33.62 -11.91
CA ASN A 68 -8.79 -33.18 -12.10
C ASN A 68 -8.63 -32.02 -13.09
N ALA A 69 -9.68 -31.58 -13.77
CA ALA A 69 -9.57 -30.67 -14.90
C ALA A 69 -10.02 -29.24 -14.58
N TYR A 70 -11.18 -29.04 -13.95
CA TYR A 70 -11.69 -27.73 -13.62
C TYR A 70 -11.46 -27.39 -12.14
N LEU A 71 -10.71 -26.32 -11.88
CA LEU A 71 -10.27 -25.92 -10.53
C LEU A 71 -10.65 -24.47 -10.18
N TYR A 72 -11.57 -23.90 -10.92
CA TYR A 72 -12.01 -22.52 -10.77
C TYR A 72 -13.38 -22.46 -10.10
N GLY A 73 -13.65 -21.37 -9.38
CA GLY A 73 -14.98 -21.14 -8.81
C GLY A 73 -16.04 -20.89 -9.90
N ILE A 74 -17.30 -21.09 -9.58
CA ILE A 74 -18.40 -20.88 -10.53
C ILE A 74 -18.42 -19.48 -11.13
N SER A 75 -17.97 -18.44 -10.40
CA SER A 75 -17.86 -17.08 -10.92
C SER A 75 -16.93 -16.95 -12.14
N PHE A 76 -16.03 -17.92 -12.37
CA PHE A 76 -15.19 -17.94 -13.56
C PHE A 76 -16.02 -18.16 -14.84
N THR A 77 -17.15 -18.87 -14.75
CA THR A 77 -18.03 -19.12 -15.90
C THR A 77 -18.59 -17.83 -16.49
N VAL A 78 -18.76 -16.78 -15.65
CA VAL A 78 -19.15 -15.43 -16.10
C VAL A 78 -18.04 -14.78 -16.92
N LEU A 79 -16.78 -14.92 -16.49
CA LEU A 79 -15.63 -14.31 -17.19
C LEU A 79 -15.35 -14.98 -18.54
N ILE A 80 -15.54 -16.30 -18.63
CA ILE A 80 -15.28 -17.03 -19.86
C ILE A 80 -16.47 -16.96 -20.84
N ALA A 81 -17.68 -16.62 -20.38
CA ALA A 81 -18.90 -16.62 -21.18
C ALA A 81 -18.76 -15.89 -22.53
N PRO A 82 -18.22 -14.64 -22.62
CA PRO A 82 -18.08 -13.94 -23.90
C PRO A 82 -17.20 -14.68 -24.93
N PHE A 83 -16.29 -15.51 -24.45
CA PHE A 83 -15.37 -16.31 -25.28
C PHE A 83 -15.91 -17.71 -25.55
N ALA A 84 -16.70 -18.25 -24.63
CA ALA A 84 -17.28 -19.59 -24.71
C ALA A 84 -18.35 -19.71 -25.79
N VAL A 85 -19.10 -18.65 -26.04
CA VAL A 85 -20.15 -18.61 -27.08
C VAL A 85 -19.61 -18.49 -28.50
N LEU A 86 -18.35 -18.10 -28.66
CA LEU A 86 -17.70 -17.96 -29.96
C LEU A 86 -17.24 -19.32 -30.53
N PRO A 87 -17.00 -19.42 -31.85
CA PRO A 87 -16.27 -20.53 -32.42
C PRO A 87 -14.94 -20.77 -31.70
N ILE A 88 -14.57 -22.01 -31.44
CA ILE A 88 -13.42 -22.39 -30.61
C ILE A 88 -12.14 -21.64 -30.97
N PRO A 89 -11.71 -21.55 -32.26
CA PRO A 89 -10.48 -20.81 -32.59
C PRO A 89 -10.53 -19.34 -32.20
N LEU A 90 -11.64 -18.67 -32.49
CA LEU A 90 -11.82 -17.26 -32.21
C LEU A 90 -11.91 -17.00 -30.71
N GLY A 91 -12.71 -17.78 -29.99
CA GLY A 91 -12.85 -17.69 -28.52
C GLY A 91 -11.51 -17.87 -27.81
N MET A 92 -10.71 -18.86 -28.21
CA MET A 92 -9.40 -19.12 -27.63
C MET A 92 -8.41 -17.97 -27.90
N ILE A 93 -8.34 -17.48 -29.14
CA ILE A 93 -7.45 -16.37 -29.48
C ILE A 93 -7.81 -15.12 -28.68
N LEU A 94 -9.09 -14.75 -28.65
CA LEU A 94 -9.55 -13.56 -27.92
C LEU A 94 -9.35 -13.70 -26.41
N TRP A 95 -9.58 -14.90 -25.84
CA TRP A 95 -9.28 -15.17 -24.42
C TRP A 95 -7.80 -14.93 -24.09
N CYS A 96 -6.90 -15.49 -24.86
CA CYS A 96 -5.47 -15.34 -24.63
C CYS A 96 -5.01 -13.88 -24.83
N LEU A 97 -5.47 -13.21 -25.88
CA LEU A 97 -5.16 -11.82 -26.15
C LEU A 97 -5.69 -10.88 -25.03
N ALA A 98 -6.93 -11.14 -24.56
CA ALA A 98 -7.52 -10.36 -23.47
C ALA A 98 -6.70 -10.49 -22.16
N ASN A 99 -6.28 -11.70 -21.80
CA ASN A 99 -5.43 -11.93 -20.63
C ASN A 99 -4.06 -11.25 -20.77
N THR A 100 -3.44 -11.33 -21.94
CA THR A 100 -2.16 -10.65 -22.23
C THR A 100 -2.29 -9.13 -22.15
N ALA A 101 -3.32 -8.55 -22.76
CA ALA A 101 -3.60 -7.12 -22.71
C ALA A 101 -3.89 -6.66 -21.27
N PHE A 102 -4.58 -7.47 -20.49
CA PHE A 102 -4.93 -7.18 -19.10
C PHE A 102 -3.67 -7.12 -18.21
N LEU A 103 -2.75 -8.09 -18.34
CA LEU A 103 -1.48 -8.04 -17.61
C LEU A 103 -0.60 -6.88 -18.06
N TYR A 104 -0.50 -6.65 -19.38
CA TYR A 104 0.24 -5.52 -19.92
C TYR A 104 -0.26 -4.19 -19.33
N TYR A 105 -1.58 -4.00 -19.33
CA TYR A 105 -2.22 -2.83 -18.75
C TYR A 105 -1.91 -2.67 -17.25
N ALA A 106 -1.98 -3.77 -16.49
CA ALA A 106 -1.68 -3.77 -15.07
C ALA A 106 -0.24 -3.32 -14.78
N ILE A 107 0.74 -3.87 -15.50
CA ILE A 107 2.15 -3.50 -15.35
C ILE A 107 2.37 -2.03 -15.77
N ARG A 108 1.72 -1.56 -16.84
CA ARG A 108 1.81 -0.16 -17.29
C ARG A 108 1.23 0.83 -16.26
N LYS A 109 0.17 0.45 -15.56
CA LYS A 109 -0.42 1.26 -14.48
C LYS A 109 0.42 1.27 -13.21
N LEU A 110 1.16 0.19 -12.97
CA LEU A 110 2.07 0.04 -11.83
C LEU A 110 3.32 0.90 -12.00
N GLU A 111 4.00 0.80 -13.16
CA GLU A 111 5.26 1.47 -13.45
C GLU A 111 5.16 2.38 -14.67
N PRO A 112 4.91 3.67 -14.46
CA PRO A 112 4.83 4.65 -15.54
C PRO A 112 6.20 5.02 -16.13
N GLU A 113 7.32 4.80 -15.39
CA GLU A 113 8.67 5.04 -15.87
C GLU A 113 9.05 4.07 -17.00
N THR A 114 9.33 4.59 -18.18
CA THR A 114 9.51 3.79 -19.40
C THR A 114 10.57 2.69 -19.25
N TRP A 115 11.72 2.97 -18.65
CA TRP A 115 12.79 1.97 -18.55
C TRP A 115 12.44 0.84 -17.55
N LYS A 116 11.78 1.14 -16.44
CA LYS A 116 11.32 0.14 -15.46
C LYS A 116 10.28 -0.77 -16.08
N PHE A 117 9.28 -0.16 -16.69
CA PHE A 117 8.23 -0.86 -17.41
C PHE A 117 8.82 -1.78 -18.49
N THR A 118 9.72 -1.26 -19.33
CA THR A 118 10.40 -2.01 -20.40
C THR A 118 11.10 -3.24 -19.85
N LEU A 119 11.85 -3.09 -18.77
CA LEU A 119 12.60 -4.21 -18.20
C LEU A 119 11.66 -5.30 -17.67
N ILE A 120 10.57 -4.94 -16.98
CA ILE A 120 9.57 -5.92 -16.50
C ILE A 120 8.97 -6.69 -17.68
N ILE A 121 8.60 -6.00 -18.77
CA ILE A 121 8.01 -6.62 -19.96
C ILE A 121 8.99 -7.61 -20.62
N TRP A 122 10.27 -7.23 -20.78
CA TRP A 122 11.26 -8.11 -21.39
C TRP A 122 11.60 -9.33 -20.53
N VAL A 123 11.79 -9.12 -19.21
CA VAL A 123 12.14 -10.21 -18.27
C VAL A 123 11.03 -11.26 -18.21
N SER A 124 9.78 -10.87 -18.38
CA SER A 124 8.63 -11.78 -18.28
C SER A 124 8.12 -12.31 -19.63
N ALA A 125 8.73 -11.91 -20.77
CA ALA A 125 8.23 -12.26 -22.10
C ALA A 125 8.24 -13.77 -22.39
N ASN A 126 9.28 -14.50 -21.95
CA ASN A 126 9.37 -15.95 -22.15
C ASN A 126 8.33 -16.72 -21.31
N ASP A 127 8.05 -16.26 -20.09
CA ASP A 127 7.07 -16.88 -19.22
C ASP A 127 5.62 -16.53 -19.63
N LEU A 128 5.43 -15.38 -20.29
CA LEU A 128 4.17 -15.10 -20.99
C LEU A 128 3.97 -16.11 -22.14
N TYR A 129 4.99 -16.38 -22.95
CA TYR A 129 4.93 -17.42 -23.99
C TYR A 129 4.52 -18.76 -23.38
N GLU A 130 5.16 -19.22 -22.30
CA GLU A 130 4.84 -20.47 -21.63
C GLU A 130 3.38 -20.48 -21.11
N ALA A 131 2.91 -19.40 -20.48
CA ALA A 131 1.54 -19.29 -20.00
C ALA A 131 0.50 -19.33 -21.13
N MET A 132 0.77 -18.70 -22.27
CA MET A 132 -0.14 -18.66 -23.42
C MET A 132 -0.16 -19.97 -24.20
N VAL A 133 0.97 -20.67 -24.25
CA VAL A 133 1.02 -22.05 -24.80
C VAL A 133 0.05 -22.99 -24.09
N TYR A 134 -0.18 -22.77 -22.79
CA TYR A 134 -1.15 -23.55 -21.99
C TYR A 134 -2.50 -22.83 -21.79
N GLN A 135 -2.77 -21.70 -22.43
CA GLN A 135 -3.99 -20.88 -22.33
C GLN A 135 -4.42 -20.55 -20.89
N GLN A 136 -3.47 -20.49 -19.97
CA GLN A 136 -3.71 -20.40 -18.53
C GLN A 136 -4.17 -19.02 -18.04
N TYR A 137 -5.05 -19.03 -17.04
CA TYR A 137 -5.58 -17.81 -16.41
C TYR A 137 -4.66 -17.20 -15.36
N ASN A 138 -3.49 -17.78 -15.10
CA ASN A 138 -2.49 -17.24 -14.16
C ASN A 138 -2.06 -15.80 -14.52
N VAL A 139 -2.06 -15.46 -15.81
CA VAL A 139 -1.81 -14.12 -16.33
C VAL A 139 -2.87 -13.11 -15.83
N GLY A 140 -4.14 -13.50 -15.88
CA GLY A 140 -5.24 -12.68 -15.35
C GLY A 140 -5.18 -12.50 -13.84
N ILE A 141 -4.82 -13.55 -13.09
CA ILE A 141 -4.64 -13.47 -11.62
C ILE A 141 -3.49 -12.53 -11.24
N ALA A 142 -2.35 -12.62 -11.92
CA ALA A 142 -1.24 -11.69 -11.70
C ALA A 142 -1.68 -10.23 -11.95
N ALA A 143 -2.42 -10.00 -13.05
CA ALA A 143 -2.96 -8.68 -13.38
C ALA A 143 -3.91 -8.16 -12.29
N MET A 144 -4.80 -9.00 -11.75
CA MET A 144 -5.73 -8.62 -10.68
C MET A 144 -5.00 -8.25 -9.39
N ILE A 145 -4.01 -9.03 -8.96
CA ILE A 145 -3.21 -8.72 -7.76
C ILE A 145 -2.47 -7.38 -7.95
N ILE A 146 -1.87 -7.14 -9.11
CA ILE A 146 -1.19 -5.89 -9.43
C ILE A 146 -2.18 -4.72 -9.44
N LEU A 147 -3.36 -4.87 -10.06
CA LEU A 147 -4.36 -3.80 -10.13
C LEU A 147 -5.00 -3.52 -8.77
N ALA A 148 -5.19 -4.53 -7.93
CA ALA A 148 -5.60 -4.34 -6.53
C ALA A 148 -4.60 -3.43 -5.80
N PHE A 149 -3.30 -3.73 -5.90
CA PHE A 149 -2.24 -2.88 -5.36
C PHE A 149 -2.28 -1.47 -5.95
N VAL A 150 -2.33 -1.32 -7.28
CA VAL A 150 -2.39 -0.01 -7.95
C VAL A 150 -3.61 0.81 -7.52
N CYS A 151 -4.76 0.16 -7.32
CA CYS A 151 -5.96 0.84 -6.85
C CYS A 151 -5.79 1.33 -5.40
N ILE A 152 -5.18 0.55 -4.52
CA ILE A 152 -4.86 0.98 -3.14
C ILE A 152 -3.89 2.16 -3.16
N GLU A 153 -2.81 2.10 -3.96
CA GLU A 153 -1.87 3.22 -4.13
C GLU A 153 -2.57 4.51 -4.59
N LYS A 154 -3.61 4.38 -5.43
CA LYS A 154 -4.42 5.50 -5.94
C LYS A 154 -5.63 5.83 -5.07
N LYS A 155 -5.76 5.27 -3.88
CA LYS A 155 -6.87 5.47 -2.93
C LYS A 155 -8.25 5.14 -3.54
N LYS A 156 -8.26 4.20 -4.50
CA LYS A 156 -9.47 3.66 -5.15
C LYS A 156 -9.82 2.30 -4.55
N ASP A 157 -9.95 2.25 -3.24
CA ASP A 157 -10.04 1.02 -2.44
C ASP A 157 -11.28 0.18 -2.80
N PHE A 158 -12.40 0.81 -3.17
CA PHE A 158 -13.58 0.11 -3.67
C PHE A 158 -13.29 -0.71 -4.94
N TRP A 159 -12.46 -0.18 -5.85
CA TRP A 159 -12.04 -0.89 -7.06
C TRP A 159 -10.93 -1.89 -6.78
N ALA A 160 -10.09 -1.66 -5.77
CA ALA A 160 -9.14 -2.66 -5.31
C ALA A 160 -9.87 -3.91 -4.82
N ALA A 161 -10.96 -3.72 -4.07
CA ALA A 161 -11.83 -4.80 -3.61
C ALA A 161 -12.42 -5.62 -4.76
N LEU A 162 -12.82 -4.98 -5.88
CA LEU A 162 -13.27 -5.68 -7.08
C LEU A 162 -12.22 -6.69 -7.57
N PHE A 163 -10.98 -6.25 -7.76
CA PHE A 163 -9.92 -7.14 -8.26
C PHE A 163 -9.58 -8.27 -7.28
N ILE A 164 -9.59 -7.99 -5.96
CA ILE A 164 -9.38 -9.00 -4.93
C ILE A 164 -10.50 -10.06 -4.98
N VAL A 165 -11.75 -9.62 -5.00
CA VAL A 165 -12.91 -10.51 -4.97
C VAL A 165 -13.01 -11.33 -6.25
N VAL A 166 -12.92 -10.70 -7.42
CA VAL A 166 -12.95 -11.43 -8.70
C VAL A 166 -11.82 -12.45 -8.78
N GLY A 167 -10.61 -12.04 -8.41
CA GLY A 167 -9.47 -12.96 -8.36
C GLY A 167 -9.71 -14.13 -7.41
N THR A 168 -10.27 -13.88 -6.21
CA THR A 168 -10.53 -14.93 -5.20
C THR A 168 -11.64 -15.87 -5.62
N MET A 169 -12.76 -15.35 -6.10
CA MET A 169 -13.94 -16.15 -6.45
C MET A 169 -13.77 -16.91 -7.77
N THR A 170 -12.80 -16.51 -8.59
CA THR A 170 -12.44 -17.26 -9.81
C THR A 170 -11.30 -18.25 -9.59
N LYS A 171 -10.27 -17.82 -8.88
CA LYS A 171 -9.11 -18.65 -8.52
C LYS A 171 -8.57 -18.18 -7.17
N ILE A 172 -8.67 -19.02 -6.15
CA ILE A 172 -8.42 -18.68 -4.73
C ILE A 172 -7.18 -17.77 -4.48
N TYR A 173 -6.20 -17.80 -5.37
CA TYR A 173 -4.98 -16.98 -5.24
C TYR A 173 -5.23 -15.46 -5.22
N GLY A 174 -6.36 -14.99 -5.73
CA GLY A 174 -6.74 -13.57 -5.63
C GLY A 174 -6.82 -13.03 -4.20
N ILE A 175 -7.08 -13.91 -3.22
CA ILE A 175 -7.12 -13.58 -1.78
C ILE A 175 -5.81 -12.94 -1.29
N LEU A 176 -4.69 -13.23 -1.94
CA LEU A 176 -3.40 -12.62 -1.61
C LEU A 176 -3.37 -11.10 -1.83
N GLY A 177 -4.31 -10.55 -2.58
CA GLY A 177 -4.53 -9.11 -2.66
C GLY A 177 -4.92 -8.46 -1.32
N LEU A 178 -5.46 -9.23 -0.36
CA LEU A 178 -5.71 -8.76 1.01
C LEU A 178 -4.42 -8.37 1.75
N ALA A 179 -3.26 -8.89 1.33
CA ALA A 179 -1.97 -8.51 1.87
C ALA A 179 -1.70 -7.00 1.81
N PHE A 180 -2.37 -6.26 0.94
CA PHE A 180 -2.19 -4.81 0.81
C PHE A 180 -3.13 -3.98 1.71
N ILE A 181 -4.02 -4.61 2.51
CA ILE A 181 -5.00 -3.91 3.35
C ILE A 181 -4.33 -2.95 4.34
N LEU A 182 -3.15 -3.31 4.86
CA LEU A 182 -2.42 -2.46 5.82
C LEU A 182 -1.85 -1.19 5.17
N PHE A 183 -1.62 -1.19 3.86
CA PHE A 183 -1.17 -0.02 3.11
C PHE A 183 -2.31 0.91 2.72
N SER A 184 -3.56 0.44 2.76
CA SER A 184 -4.72 1.29 2.48
C SER A 184 -4.89 2.35 3.56
N LYS A 185 -5.13 3.58 3.12
CA LYS A 185 -5.54 4.71 3.99
C LYS A 185 -7.06 4.81 4.14
N ARG A 186 -7.83 4.01 3.37
CA ARG A 186 -9.30 3.98 3.35
C ARG A 186 -9.81 2.55 3.59
N LYS A 187 -9.34 1.90 4.64
CA LYS A 187 -9.61 0.48 4.93
C LYS A 187 -11.09 0.14 5.00
N LEU A 188 -11.93 1.02 5.56
CA LEU A 188 -13.38 0.80 5.62
C LEU A 188 -13.99 0.75 4.21
N HIS A 189 -13.55 1.61 3.28
CA HIS A 189 -14.03 1.56 1.89
C HIS A 189 -13.59 0.27 1.20
N LEU A 190 -12.38 -0.22 1.51
CA LEU A 190 -11.91 -1.52 1.02
C LEU A 190 -12.78 -2.66 1.57
N LEU A 191 -13.05 -2.69 2.87
CA LEU A 191 -13.88 -3.73 3.51
C LEU A 191 -15.32 -3.72 2.99
N TRP A 192 -15.94 -2.54 2.88
CA TRP A 192 -17.25 -2.40 2.27
C TRP A 192 -17.27 -2.82 0.80
N GLY A 193 -16.22 -2.47 0.06
CA GLY A 193 -16.03 -2.91 -1.32
C GLY A 193 -15.93 -4.44 -1.42
N ILE A 194 -15.16 -5.07 -0.52
CA ILE A 194 -15.06 -6.54 -0.47
C ILE A 194 -16.42 -7.17 -0.22
N LEU A 195 -17.16 -6.69 0.78
CA LEU A 195 -18.51 -7.20 1.05
C LEU A 195 -19.43 -7.02 -0.15
N PHE A 196 -19.50 -5.81 -0.72
CA PHE A 196 -20.34 -5.49 -1.88
C PHE A 196 -20.02 -6.39 -3.08
N TRP A 197 -18.74 -6.43 -3.49
CA TRP A 197 -18.35 -7.20 -4.65
C TRP A 197 -18.46 -8.71 -4.42
N SER A 198 -18.29 -9.19 -3.18
CA SER A 198 -18.51 -10.60 -2.85
C SER A 198 -19.97 -10.99 -3.06
N ILE A 199 -20.92 -10.16 -2.63
CA ILE A 199 -22.35 -10.38 -2.86
C ILE A 199 -22.64 -10.36 -4.37
N VAL A 200 -22.14 -9.35 -5.09
CA VAL A 200 -22.36 -9.19 -6.54
C VAL A 200 -21.85 -10.42 -7.29
N PHE A 201 -20.58 -10.81 -7.10
CA PHE A 201 -19.97 -11.93 -7.84
C PHE A 201 -20.48 -13.29 -7.39
N PHE A 202 -20.97 -13.41 -6.16
CA PHE A 202 -21.68 -14.60 -5.70
C PHE A 202 -23.02 -14.77 -6.41
N CYS A 203 -23.78 -13.68 -6.56
CA CYS A 203 -25.10 -13.70 -7.20
C CYS A 203 -25.02 -13.69 -8.74
N LEU A 204 -23.92 -13.23 -9.33
CA LEU A 204 -23.81 -13.01 -10.77
C LEU A 204 -24.08 -14.28 -11.61
N PRO A 205 -23.60 -15.50 -11.26
CA PRO A 205 -23.97 -16.72 -11.97
C PRO A 205 -25.48 -17.05 -11.88
N MET A 206 -26.19 -16.55 -10.87
CA MET A 206 -27.63 -16.79 -10.70
C MET A 206 -28.49 -16.12 -11.79
N ILE A 207 -27.89 -15.26 -12.63
CA ILE A 207 -28.58 -14.68 -13.81
C ILE A 207 -28.99 -15.78 -14.81
N TYR A 208 -28.23 -16.87 -14.88
CA TYR A 208 -28.46 -17.96 -15.83
C TYR A 208 -28.50 -19.36 -15.18
N THR A 209 -28.39 -19.41 -13.83
CA THR A 209 -28.49 -20.65 -13.05
C THR A 209 -29.39 -20.46 -11.83
N SER A 210 -29.75 -21.56 -11.13
CA SER A 210 -30.48 -21.44 -9.86
C SER A 210 -29.58 -21.10 -8.68
N PRO A 211 -30.10 -20.45 -7.62
CA PRO A 211 -29.34 -20.20 -6.39
C PRO A 211 -28.82 -21.48 -5.72
N GLU A 212 -29.60 -22.53 -5.71
CA GLU A 212 -29.25 -23.84 -5.14
C GLU A 212 -28.03 -24.43 -5.85
N TYR A 213 -28.01 -24.33 -7.18
CA TYR A 213 -26.88 -24.78 -7.98
C TYR A 213 -25.62 -23.98 -7.66
N VAL A 214 -25.70 -22.65 -7.56
CA VAL A 214 -24.54 -21.82 -7.22
C VAL A 214 -23.96 -22.20 -5.84
N LEU A 215 -24.82 -22.39 -4.85
CA LEU A 215 -24.41 -22.81 -3.50
C LEU A 215 -23.72 -24.18 -3.51
N SER A 216 -24.30 -25.17 -4.23
CA SER A 216 -23.68 -26.49 -4.36
C SER A 216 -22.29 -26.38 -5.02
N GLN A 217 -22.16 -25.61 -6.12
CA GLN A 217 -20.90 -25.49 -6.84
C GLN A 217 -19.78 -24.85 -6.01
N TYR A 218 -20.08 -23.89 -5.11
CA TYR A 218 -19.07 -23.35 -4.18
C TYR A 218 -18.64 -24.38 -3.14
N ARG A 219 -19.53 -25.23 -2.65
CA ARG A 219 -19.20 -26.34 -1.74
C ARG A 219 -18.29 -27.34 -2.44
N ASP A 220 -18.71 -27.81 -3.60
CA ASP A 220 -17.98 -28.78 -4.41
C ASP A 220 -16.59 -28.26 -4.81
N TRP A 221 -16.48 -26.95 -5.09
CA TRP A 221 -15.19 -26.31 -5.38
C TRP A 221 -14.18 -26.45 -4.26
N LEU A 222 -14.60 -26.21 -3.01
CA LEU A 222 -13.69 -26.36 -1.85
C LEU A 222 -13.24 -27.81 -1.69
N GLU A 223 -14.13 -28.78 -1.88
CA GLU A 223 -13.80 -30.21 -1.81
C GLU A 223 -12.77 -30.60 -2.89
N VAL A 224 -12.98 -30.15 -4.12
CA VAL A 224 -12.05 -30.41 -5.23
C VAL A 224 -10.70 -29.76 -5.00
N LEU A 225 -10.62 -28.56 -4.45
CA LEU A 225 -9.35 -27.91 -4.13
C LEU A 225 -8.56 -28.70 -3.09
N ILE A 226 -9.23 -29.23 -2.04
CA ILE A 226 -8.61 -30.08 -1.01
C ILE A 226 -8.10 -31.38 -1.65
N TYR A 227 -8.95 -32.05 -2.44
CA TYR A 227 -8.60 -33.28 -3.14
C TYR A 227 -7.38 -33.08 -4.06
N LYS A 228 -7.40 -32.01 -4.88
CA LYS A 228 -6.31 -31.69 -5.81
C LYS A 228 -5.01 -31.34 -5.10
N ASN A 229 -5.08 -30.67 -3.95
CA ASN A 229 -3.90 -30.39 -3.14
C ASN A 229 -3.17 -31.69 -2.73
N ASN A 230 -3.92 -32.71 -2.32
CA ASN A 230 -3.36 -34.01 -1.95
C ASN A 230 -2.71 -34.71 -3.16
N LEU A 231 -3.34 -34.66 -4.33
CA LEU A 231 -2.79 -35.25 -5.56
C LEU A 231 -1.52 -34.53 -6.03
N ASN A 232 -1.47 -33.20 -5.90
CA ASN A 232 -0.34 -32.41 -6.35
C ASN A 232 0.93 -32.66 -5.53
N THR A 233 0.80 -33.09 -4.29
CA THR A 233 1.92 -33.23 -3.33
C THR A 233 3.09 -34.02 -3.93
N PHE A 234 2.83 -35.07 -4.71
CA PHE A 234 3.86 -35.94 -5.30
C PHE A 234 3.90 -35.90 -6.84
N CYS A 235 3.09 -35.05 -7.47
CA CYS A 235 3.02 -35.01 -8.91
C CYS A 235 4.33 -34.44 -9.52
N TYR A 236 4.83 -35.10 -10.57
CA TYR A 236 6.05 -34.68 -11.28
C TYR A 236 5.87 -33.33 -12.01
N TYR A 237 4.71 -33.14 -12.64
CA TYR A 237 4.43 -31.98 -13.49
C TYR A 237 3.84 -30.77 -12.75
N THR A 238 3.29 -31.00 -11.58
CA THR A 238 2.78 -29.96 -10.67
C THR A 238 3.71 -29.82 -9.46
N ASN A 239 3.35 -28.95 -8.52
CA ASN A 239 4.15 -28.66 -7.33
C ASN A 239 5.59 -28.24 -7.69
N ILE A 240 5.71 -27.36 -8.70
CA ILE A 240 6.97 -26.69 -9.04
C ILE A 240 7.09 -25.44 -8.14
N SER A 241 7.29 -25.68 -6.85
CA SER A 241 7.32 -24.67 -5.78
C SER A 241 8.46 -24.96 -4.82
N LEU A 242 8.67 -24.12 -3.79
CA LEU A 242 9.58 -24.44 -2.69
C LEU A 242 9.17 -25.75 -2.00
N LEU A 243 7.85 -25.95 -1.78
CA LEU A 243 7.31 -27.15 -1.14
C LEU A 243 7.67 -28.41 -1.96
N GLY A 244 7.41 -28.36 -3.26
CA GLY A 244 7.73 -29.45 -4.17
C GLY A 244 9.23 -29.67 -4.35
N MET A 245 10.02 -28.59 -4.40
CA MET A 245 11.48 -28.70 -4.51
C MET A 245 12.09 -29.43 -3.33
N VAL A 246 11.74 -29.03 -2.10
CA VAL A 246 12.26 -29.68 -0.87
C VAL A 246 11.82 -31.15 -0.84
N ARG A 247 10.55 -31.46 -1.16
CA ARG A 247 10.04 -32.82 -1.16
C ARG A 247 10.72 -33.72 -2.21
N LYS A 248 10.92 -33.18 -3.43
CA LYS A 248 11.58 -33.90 -4.52
C LYS A 248 13.08 -34.10 -4.30
N ILE A 249 13.75 -33.18 -3.60
CA ILE A 249 15.18 -33.32 -3.25
C ILE A 249 15.37 -34.27 -2.06
N SER A 250 14.57 -34.10 -1.00
CA SER A 250 14.69 -34.91 0.21
C SER A 250 14.21 -36.33 0.04
N GLN A 251 13.31 -36.60 -0.93
CA GLN A 251 12.61 -37.87 -1.13
C GLN A 251 11.78 -38.32 0.09
N VAL A 252 11.56 -37.43 1.07
CA VAL A 252 10.76 -37.71 2.26
C VAL A 252 9.30 -37.40 1.95
N THR A 253 8.45 -38.40 2.13
CA THR A 253 7.02 -38.31 1.78
C THR A 253 6.11 -38.02 2.97
N THR A 254 6.62 -38.25 4.19
CA THR A 254 5.81 -38.30 5.41
C THR A 254 5.68 -36.98 6.17
N TYR A 255 6.48 -35.95 5.85
CA TYR A 255 6.38 -34.66 6.54
C TYR A 255 5.21 -33.80 6.03
N SER A 256 4.66 -33.00 6.89
CA SER A 256 3.64 -32.00 6.53
C SER A 256 4.28 -30.76 5.89
N ASP A 257 3.71 -30.25 4.80
CA ASP A 257 4.13 -28.99 4.16
C ASP A 257 4.05 -27.78 5.12
N LEU A 258 3.30 -27.88 6.23
CA LEU A 258 3.23 -26.86 7.27
C LEU A 258 4.59 -26.52 7.88
N TRP A 259 5.55 -27.45 7.88
CA TRP A 259 6.93 -27.18 8.32
C TRP A 259 7.66 -26.15 7.47
N LEU A 260 7.25 -25.96 6.23
CA LEU A 260 7.78 -24.91 5.34
C LEU A 260 6.82 -23.71 5.24
N ILE A 261 5.51 -23.96 5.25
CA ILE A 261 4.49 -22.92 5.13
C ILE A 261 4.50 -21.98 6.34
N ILE A 262 4.58 -22.50 7.57
CA ILE A 262 4.55 -21.67 8.79
C ILE A 262 5.76 -20.71 8.85
N PRO A 263 7.02 -21.16 8.70
CA PRO A 263 8.16 -20.24 8.61
C PRO A 263 8.03 -19.26 7.42
N GLY A 264 7.51 -19.73 6.29
CA GLY A 264 7.23 -18.88 5.13
C GLY A 264 6.25 -17.75 5.45
N ILE A 265 5.14 -18.05 6.13
CA ILE A 265 4.15 -17.05 6.57
C ILE A 265 4.78 -16.07 7.58
N LEU A 266 5.57 -16.58 8.54
CA LEU A 266 6.24 -15.71 9.53
C LEU A 266 7.19 -14.72 8.84
N LEU A 267 8.00 -15.19 7.89
CA LEU A 267 8.88 -14.34 7.09
C LEU A 267 8.11 -13.36 6.20
N PHE A 268 6.98 -13.80 5.63
CA PHE A 268 6.11 -12.95 4.81
C PHE A 268 5.47 -11.82 5.62
N ILE A 269 5.06 -12.11 6.87
CA ILE A 269 4.41 -11.14 7.76
C ILE A 269 5.43 -10.22 8.45
N ALA A 270 6.64 -10.67 8.71
CA ALA A 270 7.64 -9.91 9.47
C ALA A 270 7.85 -8.45 8.98
N PRO A 271 7.90 -8.14 7.66
CA PRO A 271 8.03 -6.76 7.20
C PRO A 271 6.88 -5.83 7.60
N TYR A 272 5.68 -6.36 7.91
CA TYR A 272 4.56 -5.52 8.35
C TYR A 272 4.83 -4.81 9.68
N PHE A 273 5.70 -5.34 10.53
CA PHE A 273 6.07 -4.67 11.79
C PHE A 273 6.91 -3.40 11.58
N ARG A 274 7.39 -3.17 10.35
CA ARG A 274 8.12 -1.95 9.98
C ARG A 274 7.19 -0.84 9.45
N ILE A 275 6.20 -0.47 10.26
CA ILE A 275 5.14 0.50 9.92
C ILE A 275 5.71 1.83 9.41
N ASN A 276 6.84 2.28 9.97
CA ASN A 276 7.54 3.51 9.56
C ASN A 276 8.06 3.47 8.11
N GLN A 277 8.10 2.31 7.46
CA GLN A 277 8.51 2.18 6.06
C GLN A 277 7.33 2.21 5.08
N TYR A 278 6.08 2.20 5.58
CA TYR A 278 4.87 2.15 4.73
C TYR A 278 4.70 3.39 3.84
N GLU A 279 5.28 4.52 4.19
CA GLU A 279 5.26 5.73 3.36
C GLU A 279 6.09 5.59 2.09
N SER A 280 7.09 4.70 2.09
CA SER A 280 7.93 4.48 0.93
C SER A 280 7.24 3.61 -0.12
N LYS A 281 7.05 4.15 -1.33
CA LYS A 281 6.55 3.39 -2.47
C LYS A 281 7.44 2.19 -2.81
N SER A 282 8.76 2.33 -2.70
CA SER A 282 9.70 1.23 -2.96
C SER A 282 9.50 0.07 -1.99
N PHE A 283 9.25 0.34 -0.71
CA PHE A 283 8.94 -0.69 0.28
C PHE A 283 7.66 -1.45 -0.10
N ARG A 284 6.59 -0.73 -0.48
CA ARG A 284 5.31 -1.33 -0.86
C ARG A 284 5.40 -2.13 -2.17
N LEU A 285 6.19 -1.65 -3.16
CA LEU A 285 6.45 -2.39 -4.40
C LEU A 285 7.25 -3.68 -4.17
N LEU A 286 8.22 -3.67 -3.26
CA LEU A 286 8.90 -4.90 -2.85
C LEU A 286 7.94 -5.87 -2.16
N TYR A 287 6.96 -5.34 -1.43
CA TYR A 287 5.92 -6.17 -0.82
C TYR A 287 5.01 -6.82 -1.89
N LEU A 288 4.63 -6.08 -2.95
CA LEU A 288 3.93 -6.65 -4.11
C LEU A 288 4.73 -7.78 -4.75
N SER A 289 6.04 -7.58 -4.94
CA SER A 289 6.93 -8.64 -5.44
C SER A 289 6.93 -9.86 -4.52
N SER A 290 6.99 -9.64 -3.20
CA SER A 290 6.92 -10.71 -2.20
C SER A 290 5.60 -11.49 -2.28
N VAL A 291 4.46 -10.81 -2.45
CA VAL A 291 3.13 -11.43 -2.61
C VAL A 291 3.08 -12.34 -3.84
N LEU A 292 3.52 -11.83 -4.99
CA LEU A 292 3.50 -12.61 -6.25
C LEU A 292 4.46 -13.81 -6.20
N LEU A 293 5.63 -13.67 -5.57
CA LEU A 293 6.55 -14.79 -5.36
C LEU A 293 6.02 -15.79 -4.34
N PHE A 294 5.44 -15.32 -3.23
CA PHE A 294 4.83 -16.18 -2.21
C PHE A 294 3.74 -17.07 -2.79
N MET A 295 2.87 -16.52 -3.66
CA MET A 295 1.83 -17.25 -4.38
C MET A 295 2.40 -18.46 -5.13
N ILE A 296 3.55 -18.33 -5.75
CA ILE A 296 4.19 -19.39 -6.56
C ILE A 296 4.98 -20.34 -5.68
N LEU A 297 5.71 -19.84 -4.69
CA LEU A 297 6.64 -20.64 -3.89
C LEU A 297 5.97 -21.49 -2.82
N PHE A 298 4.80 -21.08 -2.30
CA PHE A 298 4.10 -21.75 -1.21
C PHE A 298 2.75 -22.37 -1.64
N SER A 299 2.65 -22.75 -2.90
CA SER A 299 1.49 -23.47 -3.43
C SER A 299 1.88 -24.81 -4.06
N THR A 300 1.19 -25.88 -3.67
CA THR A 300 1.33 -27.21 -4.27
C THR A 300 0.76 -27.26 -5.69
N GLY A 301 -0.14 -26.35 -6.04
CA GLY A 301 -0.76 -26.24 -7.37
C GLY A 301 0.09 -25.44 -8.38
N THR A 302 1.34 -25.11 -8.05
CA THR A 302 2.19 -24.34 -8.97
C THR A 302 2.71 -25.22 -10.10
N GLU A 303 2.41 -24.77 -11.32
CA GLU A 303 2.90 -25.34 -12.58
C GLU A 303 3.89 -24.41 -13.27
N GLY A 304 4.65 -24.93 -14.25
CA GLY A 304 5.62 -24.13 -15.02
C GLY A 304 5.02 -22.86 -15.64
N CYS A 305 3.82 -22.96 -16.20
CA CYS A 305 3.09 -21.84 -16.81
C CYS A 305 2.62 -20.76 -15.81
N GLY A 306 2.64 -21.02 -14.50
CA GLY A 306 2.34 -20.04 -13.46
C GLY A 306 3.47 -19.04 -13.21
N TYR A 307 4.69 -19.34 -13.67
CA TYR A 307 5.88 -18.52 -13.38
C TYR A 307 5.87 -17.14 -14.04
N ILE A 308 4.94 -16.85 -14.92
CA ILE A 308 4.70 -15.47 -15.41
C ILE A 308 4.53 -14.49 -14.23
N SER A 309 3.79 -14.89 -13.18
CA SER A 309 3.63 -14.07 -11.96
C SER A 309 4.95 -13.85 -11.23
N ALA A 310 5.79 -14.90 -11.13
CA ALA A 310 7.09 -14.83 -10.49
C ALA A 310 8.06 -13.93 -11.28
N MET A 311 8.09 -14.03 -12.61
CA MET A 311 9.01 -13.24 -13.43
C MET A 311 8.61 -11.76 -13.47
N VAL A 312 7.31 -11.44 -13.46
CA VAL A 312 6.84 -10.07 -13.25
C VAL A 312 7.29 -9.55 -11.88
N ALA A 313 7.17 -10.35 -10.81
CA ALA A 313 7.63 -10.00 -9.48
C ALA A 313 9.15 -9.74 -9.43
N VAL A 314 9.94 -10.59 -10.08
CA VAL A 314 11.40 -10.44 -10.20
C VAL A 314 11.75 -9.14 -10.93
N GLY A 315 11.02 -8.82 -12.00
CA GLY A 315 11.16 -7.54 -12.70
C GLY A 315 10.87 -6.34 -11.80
N ILE A 316 9.74 -6.37 -11.06
CA ILE A 316 9.36 -5.32 -10.11
C ILE A 316 10.42 -5.15 -9.01
N TRP A 317 10.88 -6.26 -8.41
CA TRP A 317 11.96 -6.24 -7.42
C TRP A 317 13.21 -5.56 -7.97
N PHE A 318 13.69 -6.00 -9.13
CA PHE A 318 14.95 -5.52 -9.69
C PHE A 318 14.97 -4.02 -9.98
N VAL A 319 13.85 -3.46 -10.51
CA VAL A 319 13.76 -2.04 -10.87
C VAL A 319 13.51 -1.12 -9.66
N ASN A 320 13.05 -1.67 -8.54
CA ASN A 320 12.68 -0.89 -7.35
C ASN A 320 13.56 -1.12 -6.13
N THR A 321 14.55 -2.04 -6.22
CA THR A 321 15.51 -2.25 -5.14
C THR A 321 16.41 -1.02 -4.98
N PRO A 322 16.60 -0.51 -3.75
CA PRO A 322 17.49 0.61 -3.48
C PRO A 322 18.93 0.27 -3.85
N THR A 323 19.53 1.06 -4.75
CA THR A 323 20.93 0.86 -5.19
C THR A 323 21.91 1.44 -4.18
N ARG A 324 22.43 0.62 -3.27
CA ARG A 324 23.64 0.95 -2.51
C ARG A 324 24.90 0.55 -3.30
N LYS A 325 26.03 1.25 -3.10
CA LYS A 325 27.29 1.09 -3.87
C LYS A 325 27.82 -0.35 -3.99
N LYS A 326 27.44 -1.28 -3.09
CA LYS A 326 27.93 -2.67 -3.06
C LYS A 326 26.93 -3.76 -3.52
N THR A 327 25.66 -3.43 -3.80
CA THR A 327 24.62 -4.41 -4.13
C THR A 327 24.33 -4.67 -5.62
N PRO A 328 24.80 -3.85 -6.60
CA PRO A 328 24.38 -4.04 -7.98
C PRO A 328 24.83 -5.37 -8.58
N VAL A 329 26.01 -5.88 -8.24
CA VAL A 329 26.52 -7.14 -8.79
C VAL A 329 25.66 -8.33 -8.36
N LEU A 330 25.36 -8.45 -7.06
CA LEU A 330 24.51 -9.55 -6.55
C LEU A 330 23.11 -9.53 -7.18
N ASN A 331 22.50 -8.35 -7.33
CA ASN A 331 21.16 -8.23 -7.92
C ASN A 331 21.16 -8.65 -9.40
N ILE A 332 22.19 -8.24 -10.15
CA ILE A 332 22.37 -8.65 -11.55
C ILE A 332 22.59 -10.16 -11.64
N THR A 333 23.43 -10.72 -10.77
CA THR A 333 23.70 -12.17 -10.73
C THR A 333 22.42 -12.96 -10.44
N LEU A 334 21.61 -12.53 -9.45
CA LEU A 334 20.34 -13.17 -9.12
C LEU A 334 19.32 -13.04 -10.26
N LEU A 335 19.27 -11.88 -10.94
CA LEU A 335 18.40 -11.69 -12.10
C LEU A 335 18.81 -12.64 -13.24
N ILE A 336 20.10 -12.71 -13.59
CA ILE A 336 20.61 -13.62 -14.61
C ILE A 336 20.32 -15.07 -14.23
N PHE A 337 20.57 -15.45 -12.97
CA PHE A 337 20.29 -16.78 -12.47
C PHE A 337 18.80 -17.13 -12.61
N CYS A 338 17.90 -16.17 -12.32
CA CYS A 338 16.46 -16.34 -12.48
C CYS A 338 16.07 -16.46 -13.96
N ILE A 339 16.61 -15.62 -14.84
CA ILE A 339 16.36 -15.72 -16.29
C ILE A 339 16.80 -17.10 -16.81
N VAL A 340 18.00 -17.56 -16.46
CA VAL A 340 18.56 -18.81 -16.98
C VAL A 340 17.80 -20.02 -16.43
N LEU A 341 17.65 -20.15 -15.11
CA LEU A 341 17.14 -21.37 -14.50
C LEU A 341 15.61 -21.35 -14.31
N THR A 342 15.00 -20.19 -14.04
CA THR A 342 13.54 -20.10 -13.90
C THR A 342 12.88 -19.92 -15.26
N SER A 343 13.27 -18.89 -16.03
CA SER A 343 12.56 -18.56 -17.27
C SER A 343 12.94 -19.50 -18.43
N LEU A 344 14.24 -19.58 -18.77
CA LEU A 344 14.69 -20.31 -19.95
C LEU A 344 14.72 -21.83 -19.79
N SER A 345 14.70 -22.38 -18.58
CA SER A 345 14.80 -23.82 -18.37
C SER A 345 13.67 -24.64 -19.02
N ALA A 346 12.50 -24.06 -19.23
CA ALA A 346 11.39 -24.68 -19.94
C ALA A 346 11.46 -24.54 -21.46
N SER A 347 12.33 -23.65 -21.97
CA SER A 347 12.48 -23.37 -23.41
C SER A 347 13.31 -24.44 -24.13
N GLY A 348 13.20 -24.47 -25.46
CA GLY A 348 14.04 -25.31 -26.32
C GLY A 348 15.53 -24.88 -26.37
N ILE A 349 15.86 -23.67 -25.91
CA ILE A 349 17.23 -23.12 -25.87
C ILE A 349 18.04 -23.77 -24.73
N PHE A 350 17.34 -24.18 -23.63
CA PHE A 350 18.02 -24.75 -22.47
C PHE A 350 18.41 -26.21 -22.74
N PRO A 351 19.61 -26.69 -22.33
CA PRO A 351 20.07 -28.04 -22.58
C PRO A 351 19.09 -29.10 -22.08
N LYS A 352 18.55 -29.90 -23.02
CA LYS A 352 17.52 -30.91 -22.72
C LYS A 352 17.99 -31.89 -21.64
N TYR A 353 19.25 -32.33 -21.69
CA TYR A 353 19.84 -33.24 -20.71
C TYR A 353 19.74 -32.67 -19.28
N VAL A 354 20.14 -31.42 -19.09
CA VAL A 354 20.09 -30.75 -17.77
C VAL A 354 18.65 -30.57 -17.31
N ARG A 355 17.76 -30.15 -18.22
CA ARG A 355 16.34 -29.96 -17.90
C ARG A 355 15.69 -31.26 -17.41
N VAL A 356 15.88 -32.35 -18.14
CA VAL A 356 15.19 -33.63 -17.88
C VAL A 356 15.76 -34.34 -16.65
N ASN A 357 17.08 -34.28 -16.44
CA ASN A 357 17.73 -35.06 -15.38
C ASN A 357 17.89 -34.29 -14.07
N TYR A 358 17.86 -32.93 -14.10
CA TYR A 358 18.14 -32.11 -12.91
C TYR A 358 17.04 -31.10 -12.63
N VAL A 359 16.62 -30.28 -13.59
CA VAL A 359 15.72 -29.16 -13.31
C VAL A 359 14.30 -29.65 -13.04
N SER A 360 13.74 -30.46 -13.92
CA SER A 360 12.34 -30.93 -13.79
C SER A 360 12.14 -31.92 -12.63
N PRO A 361 13.01 -32.95 -12.44
CA PRO A 361 12.85 -33.91 -11.35
C PRO A 361 12.88 -33.27 -9.97
N TYR A 362 13.69 -32.25 -9.77
CA TYR A 362 13.87 -31.59 -8.48
C TYR A 362 13.16 -30.24 -8.35
N ALA A 363 12.32 -29.86 -9.34
CA ALA A 363 11.62 -28.57 -9.37
C ALA A 363 12.56 -27.35 -9.21
N LEU A 364 13.80 -27.41 -9.73
CA LEU A 364 14.82 -26.38 -9.53
C LEU A 364 14.46 -25.04 -10.18
N LYS A 365 13.42 -24.99 -11.03
CA LYS A 365 12.84 -23.75 -11.55
C LYS A 365 12.46 -22.78 -10.41
N ALA A 366 12.10 -23.29 -9.22
CA ALA A 366 11.76 -22.50 -8.06
C ALA A 366 12.97 -21.84 -7.35
N LEU A 367 14.15 -22.45 -7.44
CA LEU A 367 15.32 -22.10 -6.63
C LEU A 367 15.75 -20.63 -6.72
N PRO A 368 15.90 -20.01 -7.91
CA PRO A 368 16.27 -18.61 -8.00
C PRO A 368 15.22 -17.68 -7.39
N CYS A 369 13.94 -18.02 -7.55
CA CYS A 369 12.84 -17.25 -6.97
C CYS A 369 12.84 -17.30 -5.43
N VAL A 370 13.26 -18.42 -4.82
CA VAL A 370 13.46 -18.53 -3.37
C VAL A 370 14.52 -17.56 -2.89
N PHE A 371 15.68 -17.52 -3.55
CA PHE A 371 16.75 -16.59 -3.17
C PHE A 371 16.33 -15.13 -3.32
N ILE A 372 15.61 -14.78 -4.38
CA ILE A 372 15.10 -13.42 -4.58
C ILE A 372 14.05 -13.08 -3.52
N TRP A 373 13.13 -14.00 -3.20
CA TRP A 373 12.13 -13.78 -2.16
C TRP A 373 12.76 -13.57 -0.78
N LEU A 374 13.71 -14.41 -0.38
CA LEU A 374 14.46 -14.24 0.86
C LEU A 374 15.24 -12.92 0.90
N LYS A 375 15.82 -12.51 -0.24
CA LYS A 375 16.48 -11.22 -0.37
C LYS A 375 15.52 -10.05 -0.22
N ILE A 376 14.31 -10.12 -0.81
CA ILE A 376 13.28 -9.10 -0.64
C ILE A 376 12.91 -8.96 0.84
N VAL A 377 12.64 -10.07 1.52
CA VAL A 377 12.31 -10.07 2.96
C VAL A 377 13.47 -9.47 3.77
N TRP A 378 14.71 -9.88 3.49
CA TRP A 378 15.89 -9.32 4.13
C TRP A 378 16.02 -7.80 3.92
N GLU A 379 15.86 -7.33 2.68
CA GLU A 379 15.89 -5.90 2.37
C GLU A 379 14.79 -5.14 3.12
N GLN A 380 13.57 -5.66 3.12
CA GLN A 380 12.45 -5.04 3.83
C GLN A 380 12.64 -4.98 5.34
N LEU A 381 13.36 -5.95 5.94
CA LEU A 381 13.64 -5.97 7.38
C LEU A 381 14.83 -5.10 7.78
N THR A 382 15.82 -4.91 6.91
CA THR A 382 17.10 -4.28 7.29
C THR A 382 17.33 -2.90 6.70
N GLN A 383 16.74 -2.57 5.54
CA GLN A 383 16.98 -1.30 4.87
C GLN A 383 15.99 -0.21 5.32
N ASN A 384 16.46 1.04 5.26
CA ASN A 384 15.59 2.20 5.41
C ASN A 384 15.21 2.72 4.01
N PHE A 385 13.92 2.70 3.70
CA PHE A 385 13.36 3.13 2.42
C PHE A 385 12.83 4.56 2.45
N VAL A 386 12.65 5.14 3.64
CA VAL A 386 12.23 6.54 3.78
C VAL A 386 13.46 7.41 3.51
N THR A 387 13.45 8.11 2.40
CA THR A 387 14.49 9.07 2.04
C THR A 387 14.31 10.36 2.84
N ALA A 388 15.42 10.88 3.40
CA ALA A 388 15.44 12.26 3.86
C ALA A 388 15.17 13.20 2.67
N LEU A 389 14.59 14.38 2.96
CA LEU A 389 14.37 15.43 1.95
C LEU A 389 15.61 15.63 1.07
N PRO A 390 15.43 15.95 -0.23
CA PRO A 390 16.52 16.41 -1.05
C PRO A 390 17.14 17.65 -0.42
N ALA A 391 18.47 17.67 -0.30
CA ALA A 391 19.24 18.76 0.29
C ALA A 391 19.15 20.12 -0.46
N SER A 392 18.28 20.25 -1.45
CA SER A 392 18.16 21.39 -2.35
C SER A 392 17.15 22.47 -1.91
N LEU A 393 16.60 22.39 -0.70
CA LEU A 393 15.63 23.38 -0.20
C LEU A 393 16.20 24.31 0.90
N THR A 394 17.51 24.30 1.09
CA THR A 394 18.17 25.26 1.98
C THR A 394 18.77 26.39 1.17
N GLU A 395 18.03 27.45 0.98
CA GLU A 395 18.50 28.84 0.87
C GLU A 395 17.33 29.77 0.54
N THR A 396 16.70 30.33 1.57
CA THR A 396 15.98 31.59 1.45
C THR A 396 16.37 32.45 2.63
N GLY A 397 17.43 33.24 2.42
CA GLY A 397 17.88 34.26 3.35
C GLY A 397 16.95 35.49 3.43
N LYS A 398 15.63 35.28 3.58
CA LYS A 398 14.65 36.32 3.85
C LYS A 398 14.09 36.10 5.25
N ARG A 399 14.18 37.12 6.11
CA ARG A 399 13.47 37.19 7.39
C ARG A 399 12.02 36.90 7.15
N SER A 400 11.55 35.69 7.58
CA SER A 400 10.20 35.24 7.36
C SER A 400 9.36 35.53 8.58
N ARG A 401 8.16 36.11 8.39
CA ARG A 401 7.17 36.19 9.47
C ARG A 401 6.66 34.79 9.82
N ILE A 402 6.50 34.55 11.12
CA ILE A 402 5.94 33.32 11.67
C ILE A 402 4.70 33.66 12.50
N ASP A 403 3.57 33.09 12.13
CA ASP A 403 2.34 33.23 12.89
C ASP A 403 2.16 32.08 13.87
N ILE A 404 1.86 32.38 15.13
CA ILE A 404 1.59 31.40 16.16
C ILE A 404 0.13 31.55 16.60
N VAL A 405 -0.70 30.60 16.24
CA VAL A 405 -2.13 30.55 16.60
C VAL A 405 -2.30 29.94 17.98
N LEU A 406 -2.98 30.66 18.85
CA LEU A 406 -3.18 30.36 20.27
C LEU A 406 -4.69 30.27 20.57
N PRO A 407 -5.31 29.10 20.47
CA PRO A 407 -6.71 28.92 20.89
C PRO A 407 -6.83 29.08 22.41
N CYS A 408 -7.74 29.95 22.85
CA CYS A 408 -7.89 30.35 24.23
C CYS A 408 -9.36 30.18 24.66
N TYR A 409 -9.58 29.42 25.74
CA TYR A 409 -10.91 29.26 26.34
C TYR A 409 -10.83 29.25 27.86
N ASN A 410 -11.50 30.21 28.49
CA ASN A 410 -11.50 30.41 29.95
C ASN A 410 -10.07 30.41 30.54
N PRO A 411 -9.17 31.26 30.07
CA PRO A 411 -7.80 31.27 30.54
C PRO A 411 -7.73 31.65 32.04
N TYR A 412 -6.63 31.25 32.68
CA TYR A 412 -6.36 31.65 34.05
C TYR A 412 -5.93 33.12 34.11
N GLU A 413 -5.96 33.71 35.27
CA GLU A 413 -5.56 35.09 35.51
C GLU A 413 -4.06 35.26 35.24
N GLY A 414 -3.68 36.31 34.50
CA GLY A 414 -2.28 36.56 34.13
C GLY A 414 -1.78 35.81 32.89
N TRP A 415 -2.66 35.17 32.13
CA TRP A 415 -2.29 34.48 30.89
C TRP A 415 -1.61 35.37 29.87
N GLU A 416 -1.99 36.65 29.79
CA GLU A 416 -1.40 37.64 28.90
C GLU A 416 0.06 37.93 29.24
N GLN A 417 0.40 37.98 30.53
CA GLN A 417 1.77 38.21 30.99
C GLN A 417 2.67 37.04 30.59
N GLN A 418 2.16 35.82 30.75
CA GLN A 418 2.88 34.63 30.29
C GLN A 418 3.13 34.66 28.79
N LEU A 419 2.16 35.07 27.96
CA LEU A 419 2.35 35.20 26.52
C LEU A 419 3.41 36.23 26.16
N ILE A 420 3.45 37.36 26.84
CA ILE A 420 4.48 38.41 26.66
C ILE A 420 5.88 37.83 26.96
N GLU A 421 6.01 37.08 28.05
CA GLU A 421 7.27 36.42 28.42
C GLU A 421 7.70 35.38 27.37
N LYS A 422 6.76 34.55 26.93
CA LYS A 422 7.04 33.54 25.89
C LYS A 422 7.39 34.14 24.54
N HIS A 423 6.81 35.26 24.19
CA HIS A 423 7.20 36.00 22.98
C HIS A 423 8.66 36.46 23.05
N LYS A 424 9.07 37.04 24.18
CA LYS A 424 10.46 37.45 24.39
C LYS A 424 11.46 36.30 24.36
N GLU A 425 11.09 35.14 24.96
CA GLU A 425 11.90 33.92 24.89
C GLU A 425 12.06 33.44 23.43
N LEU A 426 10.98 33.46 22.64
CA LEU A 426 11.01 33.08 21.23
C LEU A 426 11.86 34.04 20.39
N GLU A 427 11.71 35.36 20.57
CA GLU A 427 12.53 36.36 19.87
C GLU A 427 14.02 36.17 20.14
N ALA A 428 14.37 35.87 21.41
CA ALA A 428 15.77 35.64 21.79
C ALA A 428 16.38 34.39 21.15
N MET A 429 15.55 33.35 20.85
CA MET A 429 16.02 32.11 20.27
C MET A 429 15.89 32.05 18.73
N LEU A 430 15.04 32.89 18.16
CA LEU A 430 14.73 32.95 16.72
C LEU A 430 15.16 34.31 16.15
N ASP A 431 16.47 34.61 16.27
CA ASP A 431 17.02 35.87 15.77
C ASP A 431 16.72 36.05 14.27
N GLY A 432 16.15 37.22 13.95
CA GLY A 432 15.82 37.61 12.59
C GLY A 432 14.42 37.17 12.09
N TYR A 433 13.59 36.55 12.94
CA TYR A 433 12.18 36.29 12.63
C TYR A 433 11.23 37.35 13.18
N ASP A 434 10.18 37.67 12.42
CA ASP A 434 9.05 38.49 12.88
C ASP A 434 7.98 37.54 13.44
N ILE A 435 7.86 37.45 14.78
CA ILE A 435 6.94 36.54 15.45
C ILE A 435 5.64 37.27 15.75
N ARG A 436 4.51 36.74 15.27
CA ARG A 436 3.20 37.31 15.51
C ARG A 436 2.27 36.30 16.17
N PHE A 437 1.65 36.68 17.28
CA PHE A 437 0.60 35.87 17.91
C PHE A 437 -0.77 36.16 17.29
N ILE A 438 -1.55 35.10 17.11
CA ILE A 438 -2.96 35.18 16.74
C ILE A 438 -3.73 34.45 17.85
N VAL A 439 -4.26 35.25 18.78
CA VAL A 439 -4.99 34.72 19.94
C VAL A 439 -6.47 34.62 19.58
N VAL A 440 -7.03 33.42 19.70
CA VAL A 440 -8.43 33.18 19.37
C VAL A 440 -9.21 32.88 20.64
N ASN A 441 -10.02 33.83 21.08
CA ASN A 441 -10.97 33.61 22.15
C ASN A 441 -12.14 32.74 21.66
N ASP A 442 -12.26 31.52 22.19
CA ASP A 442 -13.34 30.59 21.84
C ASP A 442 -14.56 30.76 22.77
N GLY A 443 -15.04 31.98 22.89
CA GLY A 443 -16.24 32.30 23.67
C GLY A 443 -16.04 32.14 25.19
N SER A 444 -14.92 32.62 25.73
CA SER A 444 -14.61 32.57 27.16
C SER A 444 -15.61 33.34 28.00
N LYS A 445 -15.98 32.76 29.11
CA LYS A 445 -16.87 33.39 30.11
C LYS A 445 -16.11 33.98 31.30
N ARG A 446 -14.81 33.71 31.43
CA ARG A 446 -13.93 34.15 32.49
C ARG A 446 -12.48 34.24 31.99
N GLY A 447 -11.69 35.08 32.63
CA GLY A 447 -10.25 35.19 32.39
C GLY A 447 -9.84 35.95 31.12
N PHE A 448 -10.67 36.02 30.10
CA PHE A 448 -10.42 36.79 28.87
C PHE A 448 -11.11 38.18 28.99
N THR A 449 -10.45 39.09 29.67
CA THR A 449 -10.98 40.43 29.96
C THR A 449 -10.42 41.48 29.00
N GLU A 450 -11.13 42.61 28.78
CA GLU A 450 -10.66 43.69 27.94
C GLU A 450 -9.33 44.27 28.45
N GLU A 451 -9.13 44.30 29.78
CA GLU A 451 -7.88 44.77 30.38
C GLU A 451 -6.69 43.85 30.07
N ALA A 452 -6.90 42.53 30.11
CA ALA A 452 -5.87 41.55 29.75
C ALA A 452 -5.51 41.66 28.26
N VAL A 453 -6.51 41.80 27.40
CA VAL A 453 -6.32 42.01 25.95
C VAL A 453 -5.59 43.31 25.71
N PHE A 454 -5.95 44.42 26.37
CA PHE A 454 -5.26 45.70 26.25
C PHE A 454 -3.80 45.60 26.70
N ARG A 455 -3.51 44.94 27.84
CA ARG A 455 -2.12 44.71 28.27
C ARG A 455 -1.32 43.93 27.26
N LEU A 456 -1.89 42.87 26.70
CA LEU A 456 -1.24 42.05 25.68
C LEU A 456 -0.91 42.85 24.41
N THR A 457 -1.91 43.54 23.84
CA THR A 457 -1.74 44.30 22.59
C THR A 457 -0.88 45.52 22.73
N ASN A 458 -0.85 46.13 23.91
CA ASN A 458 0.06 47.26 24.18
C ASN A 458 1.53 46.83 24.26
N ASN A 459 1.81 45.60 24.76
CA ASN A 459 3.18 45.08 24.83
C ASN A 459 3.58 44.36 23.51
N LEU A 460 2.64 43.80 22.79
CA LEU A 460 2.83 43.09 21.52
C LEU A 460 1.86 43.61 20.45
N PRO A 461 2.17 44.79 19.84
CA PRO A 461 1.25 45.50 18.93
C PRO A 461 0.90 44.70 17.64
N SER A 462 1.74 43.74 17.24
CA SER A 462 1.51 42.88 16.08
C SER A 462 0.48 41.77 16.35
N THR A 463 0.08 41.57 17.62
CA THR A 463 -0.86 40.48 17.99
C THR A 463 -2.25 40.74 17.40
N ILE A 464 -2.80 39.69 16.79
CA ILE A 464 -4.18 39.66 16.28
C ILE A 464 -5.06 38.97 17.33
N ILE A 465 -6.17 39.63 17.70
CA ILE A 465 -7.20 39.05 18.55
C ILE A 465 -8.41 38.68 17.70
N VAL A 466 -8.81 37.41 17.76
CA VAL A 466 -10.02 36.89 17.13
C VAL A 466 -11.00 36.53 18.25
N ASP A 467 -12.17 37.16 18.27
CA ASP A 467 -13.13 37.02 19.36
C ASP A 467 -14.42 36.29 18.89
N ASN A 468 -14.55 35.02 19.24
CA ASN A 468 -15.75 34.22 18.98
C ASN A 468 -16.76 34.40 20.12
N LYS A 469 -18.01 34.70 19.77
CA LYS A 469 -19.09 34.94 20.77
C LYS A 469 -19.46 33.68 21.56
N THR A 470 -19.23 32.50 21.03
CA THR A 470 -19.63 31.21 21.64
C THR A 470 -18.53 30.18 21.45
N ASN A 471 -18.39 29.27 22.43
CA ASN A 471 -17.44 28.17 22.32
C ASN A 471 -17.83 27.23 21.17
N GLN A 472 -16.94 27.11 20.20
CA GLN A 472 -17.10 26.22 19.04
C GLN A 472 -16.18 25.00 19.08
N GLY A 473 -15.21 25.00 19.98
CA GLY A 473 -14.23 23.93 20.18
C GLY A 473 -12.86 24.23 19.55
N LYS A 474 -11.82 23.59 20.09
CA LYS A 474 -10.42 23.86 19.76
C LYS A 474 -10.14 23.83 18.26
N GLY A 475 -10.69 22.86 17.53
CA GLY A 475 -10.46 22.74 16.08
C GLY A 475 -11.08 23.89 15.28
N ALA A 476 -12.23 24.41 15.73
CA ALA A 476 -12.83 25.61 15.12
C ALA A 476 -11.96 26.85 15.41
N ALA A 477 -11.57 27.07 16.66
CA ALA A 477 -10.72 28.18 17.04
C ALA A 477 -9.37 28.20 16.30
N VAL A 478 -8.72 27.06 16.14
CA VAL A 478 -7.48 26.98 15.36
C VAL A 478 -7.70 27.35 13.88
N ARG A 479 -8.80 26.89 13.25
CA ARG A 479 -9.16 27.29 11.87
C ARG A 479 -9.43 28.78 11.75
N ASP A 480 -10.17 29.34 12.70
CA ASP A 480 -10.47 30.75 12.72
C ASP A 480 -9.17 31.58 12.80
N GLY A 481 -8.25 31.19 13.69
CA GLY A 481 -6.94 31.84 13.77
C GLY A 481 -6.11 31.71 12.49
N ILE A 482 -6.09 30.55 11.86
CA ILE A 482 -5.36 30.34 10.60
C ILE A 482 -5.92 31.19 9.45
N ALA A 483 -7.21 31.49 9.45
CA ALA A 483 -7.81 32.38 8.45
C ALA A 483 -7.23 33.82 8.48
N TYR A 484 -6.68 34.25 9.60
CA TYR A 484 -5.98 35.52 9.75
C TYR A 484 -4.46 35.42 9.52
N SER A 485 -3.92 34.24 9.29
CA SER A 485 -2.50 34.04 9.05
C SER A 485 -2.13 34.22 7.58
N ASP A 486 -1.36 35.27 7.28
CA ASP A 486 -0.83 35.58 5.94
C ASP A 486 0.65 35.19 5.77
N SER A 487 1.33 34.72 6.82
CA SER A 487 2.73 34.28 6.78
C SER A 487 2.92 33.01 5.92
N GLU A 488 4.14 32.75 5.46
CA GLU A 488 4.45 31.47 4.79
C GLU A 488 4.45 30.30 5.76
N LEU A 489 4.99 30.53 6.96
CA LEU A 489 5.10 29.53 8.02
C LEU A 489 4.15 29.91 9.17
N ALA A 490 3.43 28.94 9.68
CA ALA A 490 2.64 29.10 10.89
C ALA A 490 2.69 27.84 11.74
N LEU A 491 2.39 28.02 13.00
CA LEU A 491 2.18 26.92 13.93
C LEU A 491 1.00 27.23 14.87
N TYR A 492 0.46 26.23 15.51
CA TYR A 492 -0.42 26.43 16.66
C TYR A 492 0.11 25.68 17.87
N THR A 493 -0.16 26.23 19.03
CA THR A 493 0.04 25.59 20.33
C THR A 493 -1.02 26.08 21.31
N ASP A 494 -1.15 25.43 22.44
CA ASP A 494 -2.07 25.89 23.51
C ASP A 494 -1.55 27.22 24.07
N TYR A 495 -2.46 28.13 24.50
CA TYR A 495 -2.12 29.46 24.99
C TYR A 495 -1.19 29.47 26.22
N ASP A 496 -1.17 28.34 26.97
CA ASP A 496 -0.33 28.15 28.15
C ASP A 496 1.08 27.63 27.83
N PHE A 497 1.42 27.46 26.54
CA PHE A 497 2.72 26.97 26.08
C PHE A 497 3.21 25.75 26.85
N PRO A 498 2.54 24.58 26.74
CA PRO A 498 2.89 23.40 27.54
C PRO A 498 4.24 22.79 27.17
N TYR A 499 4.76 23.11 25.99
CA TYR A 499 6.03 22.61 25.49
C TYR A 499 7.17 23.59 25.77
N LYS A 500 8.40 23.07 25.90
CA LYS A 500 9.59 23.89 25.98
C LYS A 500 9.78 24.71 24.71
N ILE A 501 10.32 25.93 24.84
CA ILE A 501 10.53 26.84 23.70
C ILE A 501 11.47 26.24 22.65
N GLU A 502 12.47 25.45 23.06
CA GLU A 502 13.38 24.74 22.18
C GLU A 502 12.61 23.79 21.24
N SER A 503 11.53 23.18 21.73
CA SER A 503 10.65 22.30 20.91
C SER A 503 9.90 23.09 19.85
N VAL A 504 9.44 24.31 20.18
CA VAL A 504 8.79 25.23 19.22
C VAL A 504 9.80 25.65 18.13
N CYS A 505 11.00 26.04 18.53
CA CYS A 505 12.08 26.40 17.61
C CYS A 505 12.47 25.24 16.68
N GLN A 506 12.45 24.01 17.21
CA GLN A 506 12.75 22.82 16.42
C GLN A 506 11.69 22.55 15.34
N VAL A 507 10.41 22.77 15.65
CA VAL A 507 9.31 22.69 14.66
C VAL A 507 9.53 23.68 13.53
N ILE A 508 9.90 24.93 13.85
CA ILE A 508 10.18 25.99 12.87
C ILE A 508 11.35 25.59 11.96
N LYS A 509 12.45 25.09 12.52
CA LYS A 509 13.62 24.63 11.74
C LYS A 509 13.29 23.56 10.73
N TYR A 510 12.38 22.62 11.05
CA TYR A 510 11.97 21.62 10.08
C TYR A 510 11.03 22.17 9.00
N LEU A 511 10.20 23.16 9.31
CA LEU A 511 9.41 23.86 8.29
C LEU A 511 10.32 24.57 7.28
N GLU A 512 11.38 25.24 7.76
CA GLU A 512 12.39 25.88 6.91
C GLU A 512 13.18 24.88 6.08
N ALA A 513 13.42 23.68 6.63
CA ALA A 513 14.02 22.58 5.88
C ALA A 513 13.11 22.04 4.77
N GLY A 514 11.90 22.62 4.57
CA GLY A 514 10.99 22.31 3.46
C GLY A 514 9.94 21.25 3.76
N TYR A 515 9.72 20.91 5.03
CA TYR A 515 8.58 20.07 5.40
C TYR A 515 7.27 20.87 5.33
N ASP A 516 6.20 20.26 4.80
CA ASP A 516 4.90 20.91 4.67
C ASP A 516 4.13 20.93 6.00
N VAL A 517 4.31 19.90 6.81
CA VAL A 517 3.68 19.73 8.11
C VAL A 517 4.69 19.12 9.08
N VAL A 518 4.82 19.73 10.25
CA VAL A 518 5.67 19.25 11.35
C VAL A 518 4.79 18.96 12.57
N VAL A 519 4.84 17.74 13.07
CA VAL A 519 3.99 17.25 14.16
C VAL A 519 4.85 17.00 15.39
N ALA A 520 4.51 17.62 16.50
CA ALA A 520 5.14 17.33 17.78
C ALA A 520 4.76 15.92 18.26
N ASN A 521 5.78 15.08 18.47
CA ASN A 521 5.62 13.74 19.03
C ASN A 521 6.05 13.76 20.50
N ARG A 522 5.12 13.46 21.39
CA ARG A 522 5.38 13.39 22.84
C ARG A 522 6.30 12.21 23.14
N ASN A 523 7.43 12.50 23.75
CA ASN A 523 8.50 11.54 24.01
C ASN A 523 8.21 10.55 25.17
N HIS A 524 9.16 9.64 25.43
CA HIS A 524 9.04 8.66 26.50
C HIS A 524 8.88 9.29 27.89
N THR A 525 9.48 10.45 28.12
CA THR A 525 9.40 11.22 29.38
C THR A 525 7.96 11.67 29.66
N TYR A 526 7.23 12.11 28.63
CA TYR A 526 5.78 12.41 28.74
C TYR A 526 4.98 11.16 29.18
N TYR A 527 5.25 10.03 28.53
CA TYR A 527 4.51 8.79 28.83
C TYR A 527 4.83 8.23 30.22
N SER A 528 6.05 8.44 30.74
CA SER A 528 6.40 7.98 32.10
C SER A 528 5.54 8.66 33.17
N GLN A 529 5.11 9.90 32.95
CA GLN A 529 4.30 10.68 33.89
C GLN A 529 2.78 10.39 33.81
N LEU A 530 2.33 9.61 32.80
CA LEU A 530 0.91 9.29 32.63
C LEU A 530 0.49 8.12 33.51
N SER A 531 -0.77 8.15 33.98
CA SER A 531 -1.41 6.97 34.60
C SER A 531 -1.51 5.80 33.62
N THR A 532 -1.49 4.57 34.13
CA THR A 532 -1.56 3.35 33.30
C THR A 532 -2.78 3.34 32.38
N ARG A 533 -3.93 3.83 32.87
CA ARG A 533 -5.16 3.94 32.06
C ARG A 533 -5.00 4.88 30.87
N ARG A 534 -4.33 6.01 31.05
CA ARG A 534 -4.05 6.98 29.97
C ARG A 534 -3.04 6.45 28.96
N LYS A 535 -2.02 5.74 29.41
CA LYS A 535 -1.08 5.05 28.52
C LYS A 535 -1.81 4.08 27.60
N LEU A 536 -2.67 3.24 28.19
CA LEU A 536 -3.46 2.27 27.43
C LEU A 536 -4.40 2.94 26.43
N ALA A 537 -5.13 3.99 26.84
CA ALA A 537 -6.00 4.77 25.96
C ALA A 537 -5.23 5.41 24.79
N SER A 538 -4.04 5.97 25.05
CA SER A 538 -3.18 6.55 24.01
C SER A 538 -2.69 5.49 23.03
N HIS A 539 -2.24 4.33 23.51
CA HIS A 539 -1.84 3.22 22.64
C HIS A 539 -3.02 2.69 21.82
N ALA A 540 -4.20 2.54 22.42
CA ALA A 540 -5.42 2.13 21.72
C ALA A 540 -5.81 3.14 20.63
N SER A 541 -5.77 4.45 20.91
CA SER A 541 -6.05 5.51 19.93
C SER A 541 -5.08 5.47 18.75
N ARG A 542 -3.76 5.30 18.99
CA ARG A 542 -2.78 5.17 17.92
C ARG A 542 -2.99 3.91 17.08
N PHE A 543 -3.28 2.80 17.75
CA PHE A 543 -3.60 1.56 17.06
C PHE A 543 -4.85 1.71 16.19
N LEU A 544 -5.90 2.36 16.69
CA LEU A 544 -7.11 2.65 15.91
C LEU A 544 -6.84 3.59 14.74
N ASN A 545 -6.06 4.64 14.92
CA ASN A 545 -5.66 5.55 13.84
C ASN A 545 -4.87 4.80 12.75
N PHE A 546 -3.96 3.91 13.14
CA PHE A 546 -3.25 3.07 12.18
C PHE A 546 -4.18 2.08 11.48
N MET A 547 -5.00 1.36 12.23
CA MET A 547 -5.88 0.32 11.68
C MET A 547 -7.02 0.88 10.82
N LEU A 548 -7.56 2.05 11.14
CA LEU A 548 -8.69 2.62 10.41
C LEU A 548 -8.28 3.63 9.34
N LEU A 549 -7.29 4.48 9.65
CA LEU A 549 -6.88 5.58 8.78
C LEU A 549 -5.55 5.33 8.06
N GLY A 550 -4.83 4.25 8.38
CA GLY A 550 -3.51 3.98 7.82
C GLY A 550 -2.45 5.03 8.18
N LEU A 551 -2.65 5.74 9.30
CA LEU A 551 -1.70 6.72 9.77
C LEU A 551 -0.47 6.04 10.39
N THR A 552 0.69 6.33 9.84
CA THR A 552 2.00 5.83 10.31
C THR A 552 2.58 6.71 11.39
N HIS A 553 2.05 7.94 11.55
CA HIS A 553 2.45 8.89 12.56
C HIS A 553 1.98 8.46 13.96
N THR A 554 2.88 8.52 14.92
CA THR A 554 2.68 7.95 16.26
C THR A 554 1.84 8.85 17.16
N ASP A 555 1.90 10.17 17.00
CA ASP A 555 1.18 11.14 17.84
C ASP A 555 0.44 12.20 17.03
N THR A 556 -0.79 11.90 16.64
CA THR A 556 -1.64 12.86 15.91
C THR A 556 -2.24 13.94 16.81
N GLN A 557 -2.29 13.74 18.13
CA GLN A 557 -2.97 14.63 19.09
C GLN A 557 -2.03 15.54 19.90
N GLY A 558 -0.74 15.60 19.53
CA GLY A 558 0.18 16.56 20.14
C GLY A 558 -0.29 18.00 19.91
N GLY A 559 -0.37 18.83 20.94
CA GLY A 559 -0.91 20.20 20.89
C GLY A 559 0.01 21.23 20.19
N LEU A 560 1.15 20.83 19.64
CA LEU A 560 2.05 21.70 18.87
C LEU A 560 2.20 21.14 17.47
N LYS A 561 1.84 21.92 16.46
CA LYS A 561 2.02 21.58 15.04
C LYS A 561 2.39 22.81 14.23
N GLY A 562 3.33 22.62 13.32
CA GLY A 562 3.75 23.63 12.35
C GLY A 562 3.36 23.23 10.92
N PHE A 563 3.19 24.23 10.06
CA PHE A 563 2.82 24.03 8.67
C PHE A 563 3.20 25.23 7.80
N ASN A 564 3.51 24.95 6.55
CA ASN A 564 3.68 25.94 5.50
C ASN A 564 2.32 26.27 4.83
N ARG A 565 2.32 27.03 3.73
CA ARG A 565 1.11 27.40 2.99
C ARG A 565 0.29 26.17 2.55
N LYS A 566 0.96 25.08 2.14
CA LYS A 566 0.29 23.82 1.75
C LYS A 566 -0.36 23.14 2.95
N GLY A 567 0.36 23.05 4.07
CA GLY A 567 -0.17 22.52 5.32
C GLY A 567 -1.36 23.32 5.87
N LYS A 568 -1.32 24.68 5.76
CA LYS A 568 -2.46 25.56 6.11
C LYS A 568 -3.73 25.18 5.33
N ALA A 569 -3.62 24.88 4.03
CA ALA A 569 -4.76 24.51 3.21
C ALA A 569 -5.42 23.22 3.71
N PHE A 570 -4.63 22.22 4.13
CA PHE A 570 -5.18 21.00 4.73
C PHE A 570 -5.87 21.28 6.06
N LEU A 571 -5.27 22.08 6.93
CA LEU A 571 -5.85 22.45 8.22
C LEU A 571 -7.17 23.22 8.04
N ALA A 572 -7.21 24.19 7.15
CA ALA A 572 -8.42 24.96 6.82
C ALA A 572 -9.54 24.07 6.27
N SER A 573 -9.20 22.96 5.58
CA SER A 573 -10.19 22.02 5.03
C SER A 573 -10.81 21.08 6.07
N THR A 574 -10.30 21.03 7.32
CA THR A 574 -10.84 20.17 8.39
C THR A 574 -12.24 20.62 8.80
N ARG A 575 -13.06 19.70 9.29
CA ARG A 575 -14.45 19.96 9.67
C ARG A 575 -14.75 19.67 11.13
N ILE A 576 -13.95 18.82 11.78
CA ILE A 576 -14.13 18.49 13.19
C ILE A 576 -13.82 19.73 14.03
N LYS A 577 -14.73 20.04 14.95
CA LYS A 577 -14.64 21.22 15.84
C LYS A 577 -13.88 20.94 17.13
N GLN A 578 -13.89 19.68 17.60
CA GLN A 578 -13.31 19.22 18.85
C GLN A 578 -11.87 18.70 18.67
N PHE A 579 -11.36 17.93 19.63
CA PHE A 579 -9.96 17.51 19.71
C PHE A 579 -9.48 16.64 18.53
N LEU A 580 -10.35 15.85 17.89
CA LEU A 580 -9.94 14.97 16.79
C LEU A 580 -9.67 15.72 15.45
N PHE A 581 -9.86 17.05 15.41
CA PHE A 581 -9.45 17.86 14.26
C PHE A 581 -7.96 17.67 13.92
N ASP A 582 -7.14 17.45 14.93
CA ASP A 582 -5.72 17.14 14.83
C ASP A 582 -5.46 15.87 13.98
N THR A 583 -6.22 14.82 14.27
CA THR A 583 -6.15 13.57 13.52
C THR A 583 -6.70 13.74 12.10
N GLU A 584 -7.82 14.47 11.94
CA GLU A 584 -8.37 14.81 10.62
C GLU A 584 -7.35 15.58 9.77
N PHE A 585 -6.68 16.56 10.37
CA PHE A 585 -5.65 17.36 9.69
C PHE A 585 -4.50 16.49 9.16
N ILE A 586 -3.90 15.68 10.03
CA ILE A 586 -2.78 14.81 9.64
C ILE A 586 -3.23 13.77 8.62
N TYR A 587 -4.45 13.22 8.78
CA TYR A 587 -5.01 12.29 7.83
C TYR A 587 -5.17 12.92 6.43
N LYS A 588 -5.77 14.11 6.32
CA LYS A 588 -5.92 14.82 5.05
C LYS A 588 -4.57 15.16 4.41
N ALA A 589 -3.61 15.64 5.21
CA ALA A 589 -2.26 15.89 4.73
C ALA A 589 -1.59 14.60 4.22
N SER A 590 -1.77 13.47 4.91
CA SER A 590 -1.22 12.17 4.52
C SER A 590 -1.87 11.56 3.28
N LEU A 591 -3.06 12.04 2.87
CA LEU A 591 -3.69 11.61 1.63
C LEU A 591 -3.04 12.22 0.37
N ASP A 592 -2.25 13.27 0.50
CA ASP A 592 -1.47 13.82 -0.62
C ASP A 592 -0.05 13.29 -0.58
N ASP A 593 0.31 12.47 -1.58
CA ASP A 593 1.62 11.80 -1.67
C ASP A 593 2.78 12.77 -1.95
N THR A 594 2.47 14.04 -2.25
CA THR A 594 3.44 15.12 -2.44
C THR A 594 3.69 15.94 -1.17
N THR A 595 3.01 15.62 -0.06
CA THR A 595 3.11 16.30 1.21
C THR A 595 4.17 15.66 2.10
N PHE A 596 5.14 16.46 2.55
CA PHE A 596 6.20 16.03 3.46
C PHE A 596 5.80 16.30 4.90
N ILE A 597 5.51 15.24 5.66
CA ILE A 597 5.17 15.33 7.09
C ILE A 597 6.36 14.85 7.92
N LYS A 598 6.72 15.61 8.96
CA LYS A 598 7.81 15.27 9.89
C LYS A 598 7.32 15.18 11.32
N GLU A 599 7.63 14.10 12.01
CA GLU A 599 7.51 14.01 13.46
C GLU A 599 8.79 14.50 14.15
N VAL A 600 8.60 15.28 15.20
CA VAL A 600 9.69 15.84 15.99
C VAL A 600 9.43 15.54 17.46
N PRO A 601 10.37 14.89 18.17
CA PRO A 601 10.23 14.68 19.60
C PRO A 601 10.23 16.01 20.34
N VAL A 602 9.28 16.18 21.26
CA VAL A 602 9.13 17.42 22.03
C VAL A 602 9.07 17.13 23.53
N ASP A 603 9.58 18.06 24.33
CA ASP A 603 9.56 18.02 25.78
C ASP A 603 8.48 18.93 26.34
N LEU A 604 7.76 18.44 27.33
CA LEU A 604 6.88 19.25 28.16
C LEU A 604 7.66 20.04 29.20
N ARG A 605 7.09 21.16 29.62
CA ARG A 605 7.57 21.86 30.85
C ARG A 605 7.21 21.00 32.07
N SER A 606 8.04 21.07 33.11
CA SER A 606 7.88 20.25 34.34
C SER A 606 6.62 20.57 35.14
N GLU A 607 6.03 21.74 34.93
CA GLU A 607 4.92 22.29 35.73
C GLU A 607 3.53 21.97 35.14
N VAL A 608 3.46 21.35 33.98
CA VAL A 608 2.18 21.11 33.29
C VAL A 608 1.41 19.96 33.94
N MET A 609 0.30 20.29 34.60
CA MET A 609 -0.68 19.31 35.04
C MET A 609 -1.66 18.95 33.91
N LEU A 610 -1.74 17.66 33.59
CA LEU A 610 -2.63 17.17 32.54
C LEU A 610 -3.99 16.79 33.13
N PRO A 611 -5.10 17.47 32.79
CA PRO A 611 -6.43 17.18 33.33
C PRO A 611 -6.96 15.83 32.86
N ASP A 612 -7.77 15.15 33.69
CA ASP A 612 -8.38 13.86 33.33
C ASP A 612 -9.49 13.99 32.28
N MET A 613 -9.53 13.08 31.32
CA MET A 613 -10.57 13.06 30.28
C MET A 613 -11.92 12.57 30.83
N LYS A 614 -12.97 13.35 30.61
CA LYS A 614 -14.36 12.98 30.98
C LYS A 614 -14.85 11.86 30.03
N LYS A 615 -15.60 10.88 30.56
CA LYS A 615 -16.15 9.72 29.82
C LYS A 615 -16.97 10.09 28.57
N GLY A 616 -17.70 11.21 28.59
CA GLY A 616 -18.50 11.68 27.44
C GLY A 616 -17.67 12.13 26.23
N VAL A 617 -16.41 12.54 26.43
CA VAL A 617 -15.51 12.96 25.35
C VAL A 617 -15.14 11.75 24.47
N PHE A 618 -14.93 10.58 25.08
CA PHE A 618 -14.51 9.37 24.34
C PHE A 618 -15.54 8.91 23.29
N VAL A 619 -16.83 8.93 23.62
CA VAL A 619 -17.91 8.52 22.68
C VAL A 619 -17.99 9.49 21.49
N ASN A 620 -17.88 10.80 21.76
CA ASN A 620 -17.88 11.80 20.69
C ASN A 620 -16.64 11.68 19.79
N GLU A 621 -15.48 11.38 20.35
CA GLU A 621 -14.25 11.20 19.58
C GLU A 621 -14.31 9.91 18.73
N LEU A 622 -14.92 8.82 19.23
CA LEU A 622 -15.15 7.63 18.42
C LEU A 622 -16.08 7.92 17.21
N LYS A 623 -17.13 8.70 17.44
CA LYS A 623 -18.04 9.17 16.38
C LYS A 623 -17.30 10.02 15.33
N ASN A 624 -16.44 10.92 15.79
CA ASN A 624 -15.60 11.76 14.93
C ASN A 624 -14.60 10.92 14.14
N LEU A 625 -13.99 9.89 14.73
CA LEU A 625 -13.09 8.96 14.07
C LEU A 625 -13.79 8.22 12.92
N LEU A 626 -14.99 7.69 13.18
CA LEU A 626 -15.79 7.04 12.13
C LEU A 626 -16.19 8.03 11.02
N MET A 627 -16.45 9.29 11.35
CA MET A 627 -16.69 10.34 10.35
C MET A 627 -15.46 10.58 9.46
N ILE A 628 -14.25 10.63 10.03
CA ILE A 628 -13.01 10.74 9.26
C ILE A 628 -12.86 9.56 8.29
N CYS A 629 -13.07 8.33 8.80
CA CYS A 629 -12.96 7.11 8.00
C CYS A 629 -13.93 7.06 6.82
N TRP A 630 -15.14 7.60 6.99
CA TRP A 630 -16.18 7.58 5.96
C TRP A 630 -16.03 8.68 4.91
N ARG A 631 -15.56 9.86 5.32
CA ARG A 631 -15.46 11.07 4.47
C ARG A 631 -14.11 11.26 3.81
N GLY A 632 -13.06 10.61 4.28
CA GLY A 632 -11.72 10.58 3.70
C GLY A 632 -11.60 9.61 2.55
#